data_38fcc36bbcefa7560cb09b2efcaa36a8
#
_entry.id   38fcc36bbcefa7560cb09b2efcaa36a8
#
_cell.length_a   1.000
_cell.length_b   1.000
_cell.length_c   1.000
_cell.angle_alpha   90.00
_cell.angle_beta   90.00
_cell.angle_gamma   90.00
#
_symmetry.space_group_name_H-M   'P 1'
#
loop_
_entity.id
_entity.type
_entity.pdbx_description
1 polymer ?
#
loop_
_entity_poly.entity_id
_entity_poly.type
_entity_poly.pdbx_seq_one_letter_code
_entity_poly.pdbx_strand_id
1 'polypeptide(L)'
;MKITDFGKIMVIVPHQDDELLLTAGVLYSAAHAGLNPHVVMVTNGDYGCHDHSVGYARLRETLAGVEMLGVPNEQVTFLGYADTGMPRAESFLAGLYDETDENKVHPSHCGTETYGLPEKPDFHAQHFGMPAPYTKAGFVQDLKAVLDEIEPDSIITTALCDTHGDHSGLYQFICDEL
;
A
#
# COMPACT_ATOMS: atom_id res chain seq x y z
N MET A 1 6.97 13.73 23.24
CA MET A 1 7.16 12.52 22.43
C MET A 1 8.15 12.85 21.33
N LYS A 2 9.21 12.07 21.16
CA LYS A 2 10.21 12.25 20.10
C LYS A 2 9.93 11.23 19.00
N ILE A 3 10.36 11.49 17.77
CA ILE A 3 10.19 10.53 16.67
C ILE A 3 10.86 9.18 16.97
N THR A 4 11.94 9.19 17.74
CA THR A 4 12.65 7.99 18.18
C THR A 4 11.85 7.11 19.15
N ASP A 5 10.79 7.62 19.76
CA ASP A 5 9.93 6.86 20.67
C ASP A 5 9.01 5.89 19.90
N PHE A 6 8.90 6.03 18.57
CA PHE A 6 8.07 5.18 17.71
C PHE A 6 8.75 3.89 17.23
N GLY A 7 10.08 3.74 17.47
CA GLY A 7 10.82 2.56 17.01
C GLY A 7 10.89 2.44 15.49
N LYS A 8 10.73 1.22 14.95
CA LYS A 8 10.66 0.95 13.52
C LYS A 8 9.30 1.36 12.98
N ILE A 9 9.27 2.40 12.16
CA ILE A 9 8.03 2.99 11.64
C ILE A 9 7.72 2.38 10.27
N MET A 10 6.49 1.87 10.11
CA MET A 10 5.91 1.54 8.81
C MET A 10 4.77 2.51 8.50
N VAL A 11 4.83 3.15 7.34
CA VAL A 11 3.71 3.88 6.75
C VAL A 11 3.08 2.97 5.71
N ILE A 12 1.80 2.64 5.86
CA ILE A 12 1.05 1.85 4.88
C ILE A 12 -0.18 2.62 4.46
N VAL A 13 -0.26 2.94 3.15
CA VAL A 13 -1.29 3.82 2.59
C VAL A 13 -1.81 3.27 1.26
N PRO A 14 -3.09 3.57 0.91
CA PRO A 14 -3.67 3.02 -0.30
C PRO A 14 -3.13 3.62 -1.59
N HIS A 15 -2.98 4.96 -1.68
CA HIS A 15 -2.68 5.62 -2.96
C HIS A 15 -1.40 6.44 -2.92
N GLN A 16 -0.84 6.66 -4.11
CA GLN A 16 0.31 7.53 -4.35
C GLN A 16 -0.12 8.98 -4.15
N ASP A 17 0.45 9.63 -3.21
CA ASP A 17 0.26 10.95 -2.61
C ASP A 17 -0.11 10.89 -1.11
N ASP A 18 -0.79 9.87 -0.64
CA ASP A 18 -1.16 9.71 0.77
C ASP A 18 0.09 9.69 1.68
N GLU A 19 1.16 9.02 1.26
CA GLU A 19 2.43 8.97 1.99
C GLU A 19 3.03 10.36 2.18
N LEU A 20 2.81 11.25 1.23
CA LEU A 20 3.28 12.63 1.29
C LEU A 20 2.29 13.54 2.01
N LEU A 21 1.00 13.46 1.67
CA LEU A 21 -0.04 14.33 2.22
C LEU A 21 -0.28 14.07 3.71
N LEU A 22 -0.27 12.80 4.12
CA LEU A 22 -0.56 12.40 5.50
C LEU A 22 0.68 12.28 6.36
N THR A 23 1.82 11.86 5.80
CA THR A 23 2.95 11.40 6.61
C THR A 23 4.31 12.03 6.28
N ALA A 24 4.42 13.00 5.35
CA ALA A 24 5.70 13.60 4.96
C ALA A 24 6.53 14.08 6.15
N GLY A 25 5.89 14.73 7.14
CA GLY A 25 6.58 15.22 8.34
C GLY A 25 7.15 14.09 9.21
N VAL A 26 6.45 12.96 9.29
CA VAL A 26 6.90 11.77 10.00
C VAL A 26 8.05 11.10 9.25
N LEU A 27 7.88 10.84 7.94
CA LEU A 27 8.90 10.23 7.10
C LEU A 27 10.20 11.03 7.11
N TYR A 28 10.11 12.35 6.89
CA TYR A 28 11.25 13.26 6.96
C TYR A 28 11.95 13.19 8.32
N SER A 29 11.18 13.30 9.42
CA SER A 29 11.74 13.31 10.76
C SER A 29 12.39 11.97 11.12
N ALA A 30 11.78 10.85 10.74
CA ALA A 30 12.29 9.51 10.98
C ALA A 30 13.56 9.25 10.18
N ALA A 31 13.57 9.56 8.88
CA ALA A 31 14.74 9.38 8.02
C ALA A 31 15.94 10.20 8.54
N HIS A 32 15.73 11.48 8.91
CA HIS A 32 16.79 12.35 9.43
C HIS A 32 17.23 11.98 10.87
N ALA A 33 16.41 11.21 11.59
CA ALA A 33 16.82 10.61 12.87
C ALA A 33 17.49 9.24 12.71
N GLY A 34 17.66 8.73 11.48
CA GLY A 34 18.29 7.44 11.19
C GLY A 34 17.42 6.22 11.52
N LEU A 35 16.08 6.38 11.57
CA LEU A 35 15.15 5.27 11.88
C LEU A 35 14.76 4.41 10.68
N ASN A 36 15.16 4.79 9.46
CA ASN A 36 14.86 4.06 8.21
C ASN A 36 13.37 3.66 8.09
N PRO A 37 12.43 4.62 8.04
CA PRO A 37 11.01 4.30 7.97
C PRO A 37 10.72 3.52 6.68
N HIS A 38 9.78 2.57 6.76
CA HIS A 38 9.33 1.78 5.61
C HIS A 38 8.00 2.33 5.08
N VAL A 39 7.87 2.41 3.75
CA VAL A 39 6.63 2.82 3.07
C VAL A 39 6.07 1.65 2.30
N VAL A 40 4.81 1.30 2.58
CA VAL A 40 4.05 0.27 1.86
C VAL A 40 2.92 0.96 1.09
N MET A 41 3.01 0.90 -0.23
CA MET A 41 1.99 1.41 -1.15
C MET A 41 1.09 0.27 -1.58
N VAL A 42 -0.20 0.36 -1.28
CA VAL A 42 -1.12 -0.77 -1.46
C VAL A 42 -1.63 -0.88 -2.89
N THR A 43 -2.12 0.22 -3.47
CA THR A 43 -2.66 0.20 -4.84
C THR A 43 -1.69 0.82 -5.84
N ASN A 44 -1.97 0.63 -7.12
CA ASN A 44 -1.21 1.25 -8.20
C ASN A 44 -1.77 2.62 -8.62
N GLY A 45 -2.90 3.04 -8.04
CA GLY A 45 -3.54 4.32 -8.34
C GLY A 45 -3.96 4.45 -9.81
N ASP A 46 -4.34 3.35 -10.42
CA ASP A 46 -4.62 3.21 -11.85
C ASP A 46 -6.12 3.38 -12.20
N TYR A 47 -6.85 4.09 -11.32
CA TYR A 47 -8.29 4.32 -11.49
C TYR A 47 -8.67 4.80 -12.89
N GLY A 48 -9.62 4.10 -13.52
CA GLY A 48 -10.15 4.45 -14.84
C GLY A 48 -9.21 4.22 -16.02
N CYS A 49 -8.01 3.64 -15.79
CA CYS A 49 -7.04 3.31 -16.84
C CYS A 49 -7.25 1.88 -17.33
N HIS A 50 -6.84 1.63 -18.59
CA HIS A 50 -6.96 0.32 -19.25
C HIS A 50 -5.60 -0.32 -19.57
N ASP A 51 -4.52 0.30 -19.11
CA ASP A 51 -3.15 -0.21 -19.20
C ASP A 51 -2.36 0.23 -17.96
N HIS A 52 -1.17 -0.31 -17.78
CA HIS A 52 -0.34 -0.05 -16.61
C HIS A 52 0.44 1.28 -16.66
N SER A 53 0.30 2.09 -17.72
CA SER A 53 1.15 3.28 -17.91
C SER A 53 1.00 4.32 -16.80
N VAL A 54 -0.23 4.57 -16.36
CA VAL A 54 -0.53 5.51 -15.26
C VAL A 54 -0.02 4.93 -13.94
N GLY A 55 -0.31 3.67 -13.64
CA GLY A 55 0.23 3.00 -12.46
C GLY A 55 1.75 3.08 -12.39
N TYR A 56 2.45 2.77 -13.50
CA TYR A 56 3.91 2.90 -13.54
C TYR A 56 4.40 4.33 -13.31
N ALA A 57 3.68 5.33 -13.84
CA ALA A 57 4.04 6.74 -13.60
C ALA A 57 3.91 7.08 -12.12
N ARG A 58 2.77 6.76 -11.51
CA ARG A 58 2.49 7.06 -10.11
C ARG A 58 3.42 6.32 -9.14
N LEU A 59 3.73 5.05 -9.39
CA LEU A 59 4.72 4.31 -8.58
C LEU A 59 6.12 4.95 -8.62
N ARG A 60 6.54 5.47 -9.78
CA ARG A 60 7.81 6.22 -9.89
C ARG A 60 7.77 7.57 -9.19
N GLU A 61 6.63 8.26 -9.22
CA GLU A 61 6.40 9.50 -8.48
C GLU A 61 6.51 9.27 -6.97
N THR A 62 5.94 8.17 -6.44
CA THR A 62 6.13 7.75 -5.04
C THR A 62 7.61 7.58 -4.71
N LEU A 63 8.36 6.82 -5.52
CA LEU A 63 9.80 6.62 -5.27
C LEU A 63 10.57 7.95 -5.23
N ALA A 64 10.30 8.83 -6.20
CA ALA A 64 10.94 10.14 -6.25
C ALA A 64 10.54 11.04 -5.07
N GLY A 65 9.27 11.02 -4.68
CA GLY A 65 8.73 11.83 -3.58
C GLY A 65 9.31 11.42 -2.22
N VAL A 66 9.35 10.13 -1.91
CA VAL A 66 9.89 9.67 -0.63
C VAL A 66 11.41 9.79 -0.55
N GLU A 67 12.12 9.67 -1.67
CA GLU A 67 13.56 9.90 -1.74
C GLU A 67 13.91 11.36 -1.37
N MET A 68 13.09 12.35 -1.78
CA MET A 68 13.24 13.74 -1.37
C MET A 68 13.09 13.94 0.16
N LEU A 69 12.38 13.06 0.84
CA LEU A 69 12.24 13.06 2.31
C LEU A 69 13.39 12.32 3.01
N GLY A 70 14.30 11.70 2.26
CA GLY A 70 15.41 10.92 2.79
C GLY A 70 15.07 9.44 3.03
N VAL A 71 13.96 8.94 2.49
CA VAL A 71 13.61 7.51 2.53
C VAL A 71 14.16 6.85 1.27
N PRO A 72 15.09 5.90 1.37
CA PRO A 72 15.66 5.24 0.19
C PRO A 72 14.64 4.29 -0.45
N ASN A 73 14.77 4.09 -1.76
CA ASN A 73 13.82 3.29 -2.54
C ASN A 73 13.74 1.82 -2.11
N GLU A 74 14.77 1.30 -1.42
CA GLU A 74 14.78 -0.03 -0.81
C GLU A 74 13.81 -0.16 0.36
N GLN A 75 13.45 0.98 0.98
CA GLN A 75 12.45 1.06 2.06
C GLN A 75 11.02 1.28 1.54
N VAL A 76 10.80 1.12 0.24
CA VAL A 76 9.46 1.22 -0.37
C VAL A 76 9.03 -0.14 -0.89
N THR A 77 7.85 -0.60 -0.50
CA THR A 77 7.23 -1.83 -0.99
C THR A 77 5.93 -1.49 -1.73
N PHE A 78 5.73 -2.08 -2.90
CA PHE A 78 4.49 -2.00 -3.67
C PHE A 78 3.73 -3.31 -3.54
N LEU A 79 2.48 -3.29 -3.02
CA LEU A 79 1.63 -4.48 -3.01
C LEU A 79 0.96 -4.70 -4.38
N GLY A 80 0.72 -3.62 -5.13
CA GLY A 80 0.33 -3.71 -6.52
C GLY A 80 -1.15 -3.99 -6.79
N TYR A 81 -2.02 -3.74 -5.81
CA TYR A 81 -3.47 -3.91 -5.97
C TYR A 81 -4.09 -2.79 -6.79
N ALA A 82 -5.35 -2.97 -7.21
CA ALA A 82 -6.04 -2.01 -8.07
C ALA A 82 -6.57 -0.80 -7.28
N ASP A 83 -6.79 0.30 -8.01
CA ASP A 83 -7.64 1.42 -7.61
C ASP A 83 -8.88 1.45 -8.50
N THR A 84 -10.08 1.36 -7.91
CA THR A 84 -11.34 1.29 -8.67
C THR A 84 -12.33 2.40 -8.36
N GLY A 85 -12.04 3.29 -7.42
CA GLY A 85 -12.86 4.47 -7.14
C GLY A 85 -12.99 4.84 -5.66
N MET A 86 -13.47 6.06 -5.40
CA MET A 86 -13.53 6.65 -4.06
C MET A 86 -14.67 6.12 -3.16
N PRO A 87 -15.94 6.06 -3.63
CA PRO A 87 -17.03 5.62 -2.76
C PRO A 87 -16.81 4.16 -2.34
N ARG A 88 -17.16 3.82 -1.09
CA ARG A 88 -16.99 2.46 -0.56
C ARG A 88 -17.54 1.36 -1.49
N ALA A 89 -18.68 1.63 -2.15
CA ALA A 89 -19.30 0.67 -3.07
C ALA A 89 -18.52 0.46 -4.38
N GLU A 90 -17.57 1.33 -4.69
CA GLU A 90 -16.75 1.32 -5.91
C GLU A 90 -15.27 1.06 -5.59
N SER A 91 -14.86 1.25 -4.34
CA SER A 91 -13.48 1.12 -3.88
C SER A 91 -13.03 -0.34 -3.84
N PHE A 92 -11.81 -0.58 -4.28
CA PHE A 92 -11.24 -1.90 -4.38
C PHE A 92 -11.05 -2.57 -3.01
N LEU A 93 -10.36 -1.90 -2.08
CA LEU A 93 -10.04 -2.48 -0.77
C LEU A 93 -11.29 -2.66 0.10
N ALA A 94 -12.23 -1.70 0.05
CA ALA A 94 -13.50 -1.89 0.74
C ALA A 94 -14.31 -3.06 0.16
N GLY A 95 -14.30 -3.21 -1.17
CA GLY A 95 -14.94 -4.34 -1.85
C GLY A 95 -14.33 -5.69 -1.46
N LEU A 96 -12.99 -5.77 -1.37
CA LEU A 96 -12.31 -6.97 -0.87
C LEU A 96 -12.64 -7.25 0.59
N TYR A 97 -12.65 -6.22 1.43
CA TYR A 97 -12.94 -6.38 2.86
C TYR A 97 -14.36 -6.93 3.10
N ASP A 98 -15.34 -6.39 2.40
CA ASP A 98 -16.75 -6.76 2.51
C ASP A 98 -17.07 -8.12 1.83
N GLU A 99 -16.15 -8.67 1.00
CA GLU A 99 -16.35 -9.95 0.30
C GLU A 99 -16.33 -11.13 1.28
N THR A 100 -17.30 -12.04 1.12
CA THR A 100 -17.45 -13.24 1.95
C THR A 100 -16.76 -14.47 1.36
N ASP A 101 -16.60 -14.52 0.03
CA ASP A 101 -15.80 -15.53 -0.66
C ASP A 101 -14.35 -15.02 -0.80
N GLU A 102 -13.48 -15.46 0.08
CA GLU A 102 -12.09 -15.00 0.14
C GLU A 102 -11.30 -15.26 -1.14
N ASN A 103 -11.74 -16.20 -1.97
CA ASN A 103 -11.07 -16.57 -3.22
C ASN A 103 -11.71 -15.93 -4.47
N LYS A 104 -12.78 -15.17 -4.31
CA LYS A 104 -13.42 -14.48 -5.43
C LYS A 104 -12.51 -13.39 -5.98
N VAL A 105 -12.26 -13.45 -7.29
CA VAL A 105 -11.45 -12.47 -8.00
C VAL A 105 -12.26 -11.20 -8.27
N HIS A 106 -11.72 -10.04 -7.87
CA HIS A 106 -12.27 -8.71 -8.12
C HIS A 106 -11.51 -8.07 -9.30
N PRO A 107 -12.09 -7.99 -10.50
CA PRO A 107 -11.37 -7.40 -11.64
C PRO A 107 -11.29 -5.88 -11.52
N SER A 108 -10.20 -5.32 -12.05
CA SER A 108 -10.06 -3.90 -12.34
C SER A 108 -10.07 -3.62 -13.83
N HIS A 109 -9.95 -2.36 -14.22
CA HIS A 109 -9.77 -1.97 -15.61
C HIS A 109 -8.42 -2.43 -16.19
N CYS A 110 -7.42 -2.61 -15.34
CA CYS A 110 -6.05 -2.99 -15.72
C CYS A 110 -5.76 -4.49 -15.61
N GLY A 111 -6.65 -5.28 -14.99
CA GLY A 111 -6.43 -6.72 -14.87
C GLY A 111 -7.12 -7.36 -13.67
N THR A 112 -6.58 -8.53 -13.29
CA THR A 112 -7.11 -9.38 -12.21
C THR A 112 -6.05 -9.84 -11.22
N GLU A 113 -4.84 -9.29 -11.34
CA GLU A 113 -3.68 -9.66 -10.52
C GLU A 113 -2.79 -8.45 -10.24
N THR A 114 -2.00 -8.54 -9.17
CA THR A 114 -1.08 -7.49 -8.75
C THR A 114 -0.01 -7.24 -9.80
N TYR A 115 0.49 -6.00 -9.84
CA TYR A 115 1.65 -5.65 -10.64
C TYR A 115 2.47 -4.55 -9.97
N GLY A 116 3.76 -4.52 -10.27
CA GLY A 116 4.67 -3.45 -9.90
C GLY A 116 5.41 -2.90 -11.12
N LEU A 117 6.46 -2.12 -10.89
CA LEU A 117 7.32 -1.66 -11.96
C LEU A 117 8.14 -2.83 -12.54
N PRO A 118 8.50 -2.81 -13.83
CA PRO A 118 9.41 -3.81 -14.40
C PRO A 118 10.74 -3.92 -13.64
N GLU A 119 11.26 -2.78 -13.17
CA GLU A 119 12.49 -2.68 -12.38
C GLU A 119 12.31 -2.93 -10.89
N LYS A 120 11.09 -2.87 -10.39
CA LYS A 120 10.70 -3.13 -8.98
C LYS A 120 9.31 -3.79 -8.97
N PRO A 121 9.24 -5.11 -9.13
CA PRO A 121 7.98 -5.86 -9.14
C PRO A 121 7.17 -5.65 -7.87
N ASP A 122 5.89 -6.04 -7.88
CA ASP A 122 5.07 -6.06 -6.68
C ASP A 122 5.61 -7.08 -5.65
N PHE A 123 5.18 -6.90 -4.41
CA PHE A 123 5.64 -7.69 -3.27
C PHE A 123 5.37 -9.19 -3.47
N HIS A 124 4.15 -9.55 -3.92
CA HIS A 124 3.78 -10.95 -4.09
C HIS A 124 4.66 -11.64 -5.14
N ALA A 125 4.91 -10.98 -6.26
CA ALA A 125 5.79 -11.51 -7.30
C ALA A 125 7.24 -11.69 -6.81
N GLN A 126 7.75 -10.75 -5.99
CA GLN A 126 9.09 -10.85 -5.41
C GLN A 126 9.17 -11.95 -4.36
N HIS A 127 8.16 -12.11 -3.51
CA HIS A 127 8.19 -13.01 -2.36
C HIS A 127 7.76 -14.44 -2.72
N PHE A 128 6.75 -14.59 -3.58
CA PHE A 128 6.16 -15.89 -3.94
C PHE A 128 6.41 -16.33 -5.39
N GLY A 129 7.06 -15.49 -6.21
CA GLY A 129 7.50 -15.84 -7.57
C GLY A 129 6.46 -15.59 -8.68
N MET A 130 5.26 -15.10 -8.34
CA MET A 130 4.20 -14.74 -9.28
C MET A 130 3.31 -13.64 -8.70
N PRO A 131 2.58 -12.84 -9.52
CA PRO A 131 1.59 -11.89 -9.02
C PRO A 131 0.48 -12.56 -8.20
N ALA A 132 -0.10 -11.84 -7.23
CA ALA A 132 -1.29 -12.28 -6.51
C ALA A 132 -2.55 -12.06 -7.35
N PRO A 133 -3.50 -13.01 -7.38
CA PRO A 133 -4.83 -12.69 -7.88
C PRO A 133 -5.49 -11.64 -6.98
N TYR A 134 -6.32 -10.78 -7.57
CA TYR A 134 -7.07 -9.76 -6.83
C TYR A 134 -8.19 -10.39 -5.99
N THR A 135 -7.80 -11.05 -4.90
CA THR A 135 -8.69 -11.73 -3.96
C THR A 135 -8.44 -11.25 -2.53
N LYS A 136 -9.44 -11.40 -1.66
CA LYS A 136 -9.28 -11.12 -0.23
C LYS A 136 -8.18 -11.97 0.38
N ALA A 137 -8.14 -13.26 0.06
CA ALA A 137 -7.11 -14.18 0.56
C ALA A 137 -5.70 -13.75 0.13
N GLY A 138 -5.51 -13.33 -1.14
CA GLY A 138 -4.22 -12.81 -1.64
C GLY A 138 -3.80 -11.56 -0.89
N PHE A 139 -4.72 -10.60 -0.70
CA PHE A 139 -4.43 -9.37 0.03
C PHE A 139 -4.03 -9.62 1.49
N VAL A 140 -4.77 -10.47 2.20
CA VAL A 140 -4.46 -10.84 3.60
C VAL A 140 -3.13 -11.56 3.69
N GLN A 141 -2.81 -12.43 2.72
CA GLN A 141 -1.52 -13.12 2.66
C GLN A 141 -0.37 -12.10 2.51
N ASP A 142 -0.50 -11.13 1.60
CA ASP A 142 0.52 -10.10 1.38
C ASP A 142 0.66 -9.17 2.59
N LEU A 143 -0.46 -8.77 3.19
CA LEU A 143 -0.44 -7.92 4.37
C LEU A 143 0.29 -8.60 5.53
N LYS A 144 0.00 -9.87 5.80
CA LYS A 144 0.69 -10.65 6.83
C LYS A 144 2.18 -10.79 6.54
N ALA A 145 2.51 -11.17 5.31
CA ALA A 145 3.89 -11.39 4.93
C ALA A 145 4.73 -10.10 5.02
N VAL A 146 4.18 -8.95 4.62
CA VAL A 146 4.88 -7.66 4.73
C VAL A 146 5.02 -7.21 6.19
N LEU A 147 4.02 -7.47 7.04
CA LEU A 147 4.09 -7.21 8.48
C LEU A 147 5.17 -8.07 9.15
N ASP A 148 5.21 -9.36 8.82
CA ASP A 148 6.20 -10.31 9.34
C ASP A 148 7.63 -9.96 8.85
N GLU A 149 7.79 -9.49 7.60
CA GLU A 149 9.10 -9.10 7.07
C GLU A 149 9.61 -7.80 7.68
N ILE A 150 8.72 -6.80 7.82
CA ILE A 150 9.11 -5.49 8.34
C ILE A 150 9.19 -5.50 9.87
N GLU A 151 8.35 -6.25 10.57
CA GLU A 151 8.24 -6.25 12.06
C GLU A 151 8.20 -4.81 12.63
N PRO A 152 7.21 -3.98 12.28
CA PRO A 152 7.17 -2.59 12.72
C PRO A 152 6.81 -2.46 14.20
N ASP A 153 7.44 -1.52 14.91
CA ASP A 153 7.01 -1.11 16.25
C ASP A 153 5.81 -0.15 16.21
N SER A 154 5.68 0.58 15.10
CA SER A 154 4.59 1.55 14.88
C SER A 154 4.12 1.54 13.44
N ILE A 155 2.80 1.47 13.26
CA ILE A 155 2.14 1.54 11.95
C ILE A 155 1.38 2.86 11.85
N ILE A 156 1.57 3.58 10.75
CA ILE A 156 0.82 4.78 10.40
C ILE A 156 0.05 4.50 9.13
N THR A 157 -1.25 4.67 9.19
CA THR A 157 -2.16 4.39 8.08
C THR A 157 -3.32 5.39 8.05
N THR A 158 -4.24 5.21 7.14
CA THR A 158 -5.50 5.95 7.00
C THR A 158 -6.48 5.63 8.14
N ALA A 159 -7.69 6.16 8.14
CA ALA A 159 -8.62 6.05 9.25
C ALA A 159 -9.98 5.47 8.83
N LEU A 160 -10.65 4.76 9.75
CA LEU A 160 -11.99 4.21 9.53
C LEU A 160 -13.04 5.25 9.14
N CYS A 161 -12.92 6.47 9.65
CA CYS A 161 -13.87 7.57 9.38
C CYS A 161 -13.62 8.29 8.07
N ASP A 162 -12.63 7.87 7.28
CA ASP A 162 -12.38 8.43 5.96
C ASP A 162 -13.53 8.10 5.00
N THR A 163 -13.86 9.05 4.13
CA THR A 163 -14.92 8.89 3.13
C THR A 163 -14.46 8.09 1.91
N HIS A 164 -13.14 7.96 1.72
CA HIS A 164 -12.58 7.10 0.68
C HIS A 164 -12.66 5.64 1.11
N GLY A 165 -13.28 4.80 0.31
CA GLY A 165 -13.48 3.38 0.66
C GLY A 165 -12.18 2.61 0.81
N ASP A 166 -11.15 2.89 0.00
CA ASP A 166 -9.85 2.22 0.14
C ASP A 166 -9.15 2.61 1.43
N HIS A 167 -9.28 3.86 1.88
CA HIS A 167 -8.72 4.30 3.16
C HIS A 167 -9.37 3.57 4.34
N SER A 168 -10.71 3.55 4.37
CA SER A 168 -11.45 2.86 5.44
C SER A 168 -11.29 1.33 5.37
N GLY A 169 -11.22 0.75 4.15
CA GLY A 169 -11.00 -0.67 3.92
C GLY A 169 -9.61 -1.12 4.38
N LEU A 170 -8.57 -0.38 4.01
CA LEU A 170 -7.20 -0.66 4.47
C LEU A 170 -7.10 -0.63 5.99
N TYR A 171 -7.68 0.40 6.62
CA TYR A 171 -7.71 0.50 8.08
C TYR A 171 -8.35 -0.75 8.72
N GLN A 172 -9.46 -1.24 8.16
CA GLN A 172 -10.15 -2.43 8.69
C GLN A 172 -9.27 -3.68 8.56
N PHE A 173 -8.64 -3.92 7.40
CA PHE A 173 -7.71 -5.03 7.22
C PHE A 173 -6.56 -5.00 8.22
N ILE A 174 -5.94 -3.84 8.42
CA ILE A 174 -4.82 -3.70 9.37
C ILE A 174 -5.29 -4.00 10.80
N CYS A 175 -6.47 -3.52 11.21
CA CYS A 175 -6.99 -3.78 12.55
C CYS A 175 -7.35 -5.26 12.78
N ASP A 176 -7.74 -6.00 11.74
CA ASP A 176 -8.09 -7.42 11.86
C ASP A 176 -6.83 -8.32 11.93
N GLU A 177 -5.67 -7.82 11.46
CA GLU A 177 -4.42 -8.58 11.39
C GLU A 177 -3.42 -8.23 12.52
N LEU A 178 -3.72 -7.21 13.36
CA LEU A 178 -2.93 -6.81 14.52
C LEU A 178 -3.52 -7.30 15.83
#